data_03e26782ffd6f3f9d1eb94f62229b0ca
#
_entry.id   03e26782ffd6f3f9d1eb94f62229b0ca
#
_cell.length_a   1.000
_cell.length_b   1.000
_cell.length_c   1.000
_cell.angle_alpha   90.00
_cell.angle_beta   90.00
_cell.angle_gamma   90.00
#
_symmetry.space_group_name_H-M   'P 1'
#
loop_
_entity.id
_entity.type
_entity.pdbx_description
1 polymer ?
#
loop_
_entity_poly.entity_id
_entity_poly.type
_entity_poly.pdbx_seq_one_letter_code
_entity_poly.pdbx_strand_id
1 'polypeptide(L)'
;RLLVKLLHCSPLPQGTLRSRLESFCRAARFRFTDIMLWDLFDGKLITAGVLGFMRSARYVLLSPTLLNLLTDEELEAVMAHEIGHVRHRHLWFYAVFVLGYGLVVYVLWAMVLWVVASQEGMLDALLTADGRTTPLASLCAATLSVLVLLAYFRLLFGVFSRHFERQADTYAVKLTGTGAGIASSLEKIAAAGSLSRTAPNWHHFGIQERINYILQCSHDPGLVHRHDRT
;
A
#
# COMPACT_ATOMS: atom_id res chain seq x y z
N ARG A 1 -17.22 -2.95 9.73
CA ARG A 1 -17.35 -3.06 11.21
C ARG A 1 -16.63 -4.31 11.75
N LEU A 2 -16.78 -5.49 11.13
CA LEU A 2 -16.10 -6.71 11.57
C LEU A 2 -14.58 -6.58 11.51
N LEU A 3 -14.03 -6.05 10.40
CA LEU A 3 -12.59 -5.83 10.23
C LEU A 3 -12.00 -4.87 11.29
N VAL A 4 -12.70 -3.79 11.63
CA VAL A 4 -12.25 -2.84 12.65
C VAL A 4 -12.17 -3.51 14.02
N LYS A 5 -13.11 -4.39 14.35
CA LYS A 5 -13.08 -5.19 15.58
C LYS A 5 -11.94 -6.21 15.56
N LEU A 6 -11.74 -6.90 14.43
CA LEU A 6 -10.67 -7.89 14.26
C LEU A 6 -9.28 -7.25 14.37
N LEU A 7 -9.13 -6.00 13.90
CA LEU A 7 -7.89 -5.23 13.96
C LEU A 7 -7.68 -4.50 15.30
N HIS A 8 -8.52 -4.74 16.31
CA HIS A 8 -8.45 -4.12 17.65
C HIS A 8 -8.43 -2.59 17.59
N CYS A 9 -9.16 -1.99 16.63
CA CYS A 9 -9.25 -0.55 16.51
C CYS A 9 -10.28 0.03 17.48
N SER A 10 -9.94 1.15 18.15
CA SER A 10 -10.84 1.94 18.99
C SER A 10 -11.10 3.32 18.36
N PRO A 11 -12.27 3.93 18.56
CA PRO A 11 -12.52 5.28 18.05
C PRO A 11 -11.54 6.29 18.63
N LEU A 12 -11.04 7.21 17.79
CA LEU A 12 -10.24 8.34 18.29
C LEU A 12 -11.10 9.16 19.28
N PRO A 13 -10.63 9.44 20.51
CA PRO A 13 -11.40 10.21 21.49
C PRO A 13 -11.84 11.57 20.96
N GLN A 14 -12.97 12.05 21.46
CA GLN A 14 -13.44 13.41 21.15
C GLN A 14 -12.46 14.44 21.71
N GLY A 15 -12.11 15.44 20.91
CA GLY A 15 -11.15 16.47 21.31
C GLY A 15 -10.77 17.39 20.15
N THR A 16 -9.85 18.31 20.42
CA THR A 16 -9.40 19.32 19.45
C THR A 16 -8.79 18.69 18.20
N LEU A 17 -7.91 17.72 18.39
CA LEU A 17 -7.27 16.97 17.30
C LEU A 17 -8.32 16.29 16.39
N ARG A 18 -9.25 15.53 16.99
CA ARG A 18 -10.31 14.86 16.22
C ARG A 18 -11.13 15.85 15.41
N SER A 19 -11.57 16.93 16.05
CA SER A 19 -12.37 17.98 15.39
C SER A 19 -11.61 18.64 14.25
N ARG A 20 -10.31 18.82 14.40
CA ARG A 20 -9.42 19.37 13.38
C ARG A 20 -9.30 18.42 12.18
N LEU A 21 -8.99 17.15 12.39
CA LEU A 21 -8.89 16.14 11.34
C LEU A 21 -10.22 15.94 10.61
N GLU A 22 -11.35 15.92 11.33
CA GLU A 22 -12.68 15.85 10.72
C GLU A 22 -12.97 17.09 9.84
N SER A 23 -12.57 18.27 10.30
CA SER A 23 -12.73 19.52 9.53
C SER A 23 -11.87 19.51 8.27
N PHE A 24 -10.61 19.04 8.38
CA PHE A 24 -9.71 18.83 7.25
C PHE A 24 -10.32 17.86 6.22
N CYS A 25 -10.82 16.72 6.66
CA CYS A 25 -11.48 15.75 5.77
C CYS A 25 -12.72 16.34 5.08
N ARG A 26 -13.52 17.16 5.80
CA ARG A 26 -14.67 17.86 5.20
C ARG A 26 -14.23 18.86 4.12
N ALA A 27 -13.21 19.65 4.39
CA ALA A 27 -12.63 20.59 3.41
C ALA A 27 -12.12 19.87 2.16
N ALA A 28 -11.46 18.71 2.35
CA ALA A 28 -11.01 17.83 1.28
C ALA A 28 -12.14 17.08 0.56
N ARG A 29 -13.41 17.25 0.95
CA ARG A 29 -14.57 16.49 0.46
C ARG A 29 -14.35 14.98 0.53
N PHE A 30 -13.68 14.53 1.58
CA PHE A 30 -13.41 13.14 1.85
C PHE A 30 -14.46 12.56 2.79
N ARG A 31 -15.18 11.53 2.33
CA ARG A 31 -16.22 10.84 3.11
C ARG A 31 -15.65 9.60 3.76
N PHE A 32 -15.83 9.49 5.07
CA PHE A 32 -15.41 8.35 5.89
C PHE A 32 -16.45 8.08 6.97
N THR A 33 -16.36 6.93 7.61
CA THR A 33 -17.29 6.51 8.68
C THR A 33 -16.80 6.99 10.03
N ASP A 34 -15.52 6.77 10.34
CA ASP A 34 -14.91 7.18 11.61
C ASP A 34 -13.38 7.25 11.50
N ILE A 35 -12.77 7.96 12.47
CA ILE A 35 -11.32 7.98 12.70
C ILE A 35 -11.04 7.05 13.88
N MET A 36 -10.16 6.07 13.66
CA MET A 36 -9.88 5.01 14.60
C MET A 36 -8.41 5.04 15.02
N LEU A 37 -8.16 4.76 16.28
CA LEU A 37 -6.85 4.39 16.79
C LEU A 37 -6.60 2.92 16.47
N TRP A 38 -5.46 2.65 15.82
CA TRP A 38 -5.02 1.32 15.48
C TRP A 38 -3.79 0.95 16.30
N ASP A 39 -4.05 0.24 17.39
CA ASP A 39 -3.02 -0.19 18.32
C ASP A 39 -2.50 -1.57 17.90
N LEU A 40 -1.55 -1.58 16.96
CA LEU A 40 -0.88 -2.79 16.51
C LEU A 40 0.47 -2.93 17.19
N PHE A 41 0.83 -4.15 17.60
CA PHE A 41 2.11 -4.47 18.25
C PHE A 41 2.39 -3.59 19.48
N ASP A 42 1.40 -3.44 20.38
CA ASP A 42 1.52 -2.61 21.59
C ASP A 42 1.92 -1.16 21.29
N GLY A 43 1.35 -0.60 20.25
CA GLY A 43 1.57 0.79 19.84
C GLY A 43 2.93 1.08 19.21
N LYS A 44 3.77 0.08 18.96
CA LYS A 44 5.12 0.28 18.39
C LYS A 44 5.11 0.62 16.89
N LEU A 45 4.00 0.36 16.21
CA LEU A 45 3.90 0.66 14.79
C LEU A 45 3.59 2.14 14.57
N ILE A 46 4.41 2.81 13.74
CA ILE A 46 4.19 4.20 13.32
C ILE A 46 3.53 4.16 11.95
N THR A 47 2.21 4.30 11.90
CA THR A 47 1.46 4.16 10.64
C THR A 47 0.16 4.96 10.64
N ALA A 48 -0.26 5.34 9.44
CA ALA A 48 -1.60 5.78 9.10
C ALA A 48 -2.13 4.95 7.93
N GLY A 49 -3.43 4.98 7.70
CA GLY A 49 -4.02 4.31 6.56
C GLY A 49 -5.51 4.53 6.45
N VAL A 50 -6.07 4.19 5.30
CA VAL A 50 -7.52 4.19 5.07
C VAL A 50 -7.99 2.78 4.74
N LEU A 51 -8.87 2.25 5.57
CA LEU A 51 -9.49 0.94 5.40
C LEU A 51 -10.89 1.09 4.79
N GLY A 52 -11.16 0.37 3.71
CA GLY A 52 -12.49 0.26 3.11
C GLY A 52 -12.62 0.83 1.70
N PHE A 53 -13.26 0.07 0.82
CA PHE A 53 -13.50 0.44 -0.59
C PHE A 53 -14.67 1.42 -0.74
N MET A 54 -15.73 1.22 0.02
CA MET A 54 -16.97 2.00 -0.08
C MET A 54 -16.93 3.20 0.84
N ARG A 55 -17.47 4.33 0.40
CA ARG A 55 -17.55 5.58 1.17
C ARG A 55 -18.26 5.42 2.53
N SER A 56 -19.24 4.53 2.61
CA SER A 56 -20.02 4.23 3.82
C SER A 56 -19.37 3.24 4.78
N ALA A 57 -18.25 2.63 4.38
CA ALA A 57 -17.52 1.65 5.17
C ALA A 57 -16.02 1.96 5.20
N ARG A 58 -15.68 3.23 5.10
CA ARG A 58 -14.29 3.72 5.09
C ARG A 58 -13.92 4.24 6.45
N TYR A 59 -12.83 3.73 7.00
CA TYR A 59 -12.27 4.14 8.28
C TYR A 59 -10.87 4.70 8.07
N VAL A 60 -10.58 5.80 8.75
CA VAL A 60 -9.21 6.32 8.85
C VAL A 60 -8.55 5.67 10.06
N LEU A 61 -7.39 5.10 9.90
CA LEU A 61 -6.63 4.43 10.94
C LEU A 61 -5.37 5.24 11.24
N LEU A 62 -5.13 5.52 12.52
CA LEU A 62 -3.94 6.24 13.00
C LEU A 62 -3.36 5.48 14.18
N SER A 63 -2.06 5.24 14.20
CA SER A 63 -1.43 4.62 15.36
C SER A 63 -1.21 5.64 16.47
N PRO A 64 -1.31 5.25 17.77
CA PRO A 64 -1.03 6.13 18.90
C PRO A 64 0.36 6.75 18.84
N THR A 65 1.36 5.96 18.42
CA THR A 65 2.75 6.43 18.28
C THR A 65 2.88 7.52 17.21
N LEU A 66 2.15 7.42 16.10
CA LEU A 66 2.11 8.47 15.09
C LEU A 66 1.54 9.78 15.63
N LEU A 67 0.45 9.70 16.41
CA LEU A 67 -0.18 10.87 17.03
C LEU A 67 0.73 11.58 18.05
N ASN A 68 1.58 10.83 18.76
CA ASN A 68 2.53 11.39 19.72
C ASN A 68 3.79 11.96 19.04
N LEU A 69 4.11 11.50 17.82
CA LEU A 69 5.33 11.88 17.10
C LEU A 69 5.15 13.16 16.28
N LEU A 70 3.98 13.34 15.67
CA LEU A 70 3.72 14.38 14.69
C LEU A 70 2.95 15.55 15.28
N THR A 71 3.19 16.74 14.72
CA THR A 71 2.35 17.92 14.99
C THR A 71 1.00 17.80 14.26
N ASP A 72 0.06 18.65 14.62
CA ASP A 72 -1.27 18.67 13.99
C ASP A 72 -1.18 18.93 12.48
N GLU A 73 -0.28 19.83 12.04
CA GLU A 73 -0.03 20.14 10.63
C GLU A 73 0.57 18.95 9.87
N GLU A 74 1.48 18.23 10.50
CA GLU A 74 2.08 17.03 9.95
C GLU A 74 1.05 15.89 9.85
N LEU A 75 0.15 15.76 10.84
CA LEU A 75 -0.95 14.81 10.79
C LEU A 75 -1.95 15.13 9.66
N GLU A 76 -2.26 16.41 9.42
CA GLU A 76 -3.06 16.84 8.26
C GLU A 76 -2.36 16.48 6.94
N ALA A 77 -1.04 16.66 6.85
CA ALA A 77 -0.28 16.31 5.66
C ALA A 77 -0.25 14.79 5.41
N VAL A 78 -0.07 13.98 6.45
CA VAL A 78 -0.20 12.52 6.37
C VAL A 78 -1.62 12.12 5.98
N MET A 79 -2.63 12.77 6.57
CA MET A 79 -4.03 12.53 6.18
C MET A 79 -4.28 12.88 4.72
N ALA A 80 -3.71 13.98 4.22
CA ALA A 80 -3.78 14.36 2.80
C ALA A 80 -3.19 13.29 1.88
N HIS A 81 -2.05 12.71 2.27
CA HIS A 81 -1.40 11.61 1.56
C HIS A 81 -2.33 10.37 1.50
N GLU A 82 -2.91 9.96 2.63
CA GLU A 82 -3.86 8.84 2.69
C GLU A 82 -5.12 9.07 1.85
N ILE A 83 -5.63 10.31 1.84
CA ILE A 83 -6.73 10.71 0.95
C ILE A 83 -6.30 10.58 -0.52
N GLY A 84 -5.05 10.88 -0.84
CA GLY A 84 -4.47 10.71 -2.17
C GLY A 84 -4.60 9.28 -2.67
N HIS A 85 -4.22 8.28 -1.86
CA HIS A 85 -4.39 6.86 -2.19
C HIS A 85 -5.84 6.50 -2.52
N VAL A 86 -6.78 7.05 -1.79
CA VAL A 86 -8.21 6.81 -2.04
C VAL A 86 -8.71 7.50 -3.29
N ARG A 87 -8.27 8.74 -3.55
CA ARG A 87 -8.65 9.52 -4.74
C ARG A 87 -8.21 8.85 -6.02
N HIS A 88 -6.98 8.35 -6.05
CA HIS A 88 -6.40 7.64 -7.20
C HIS A 88 -6.80 6.16 -7.24
N ARG A 89 -7.67 5.69 -6.33
CA ARG A 89 -8.22 4.32 -6.31
C ARG A 89 -7.15 3.23 -6.19
N HIS A 90 -6.03 3.49 -5.54
CA HIS A 90 -4.92 2.53 -5.42
C HIS A 90 -5.35 1.19 -4.82
N LEU A 91 -6.31 1.19 -3.88
CA LEU A 91 -6.85 -0.02 -3.28
C LEU A 91 -7.53 -0.95 -4.32
N TRP A 92 -8.24 -0.36 -5.31
CA TRP A 92 -8.82 -1.13 -6.41
C TRP A 92 -7.76 -1.75 -7.30
N PHE A 93 -6.67 -1.02 -7.51
CA PHE A 93 -5.54 -1.54 -8.26
C PHE A 93 -4.91 -2.75 -7.57
N TYR A 94 -4.76 -2.73 -6.24
CA TYR A 94 -4.27 -3.89 -5.50
C TYR A 94 -5.20 -5.10 -5.63
N ALA A 95 -6.52 -4.90 -5.65
CA ALA A 95 -7.47 -5.98 -5.91
C ALA A 95 -7.29 -6.58 -7.32
N VAL A 96 -7.17 -5.72 -8.34
CA VAL A 96 -6.91 -6.16 -9.74
C VAL A 96 -5.55 -6.86 -9.84
N PHE A 97 -4.53 -6.35 -9.11
CA PHE A 97 -3.20 -6.95 -9.08
C PHE A 97 -3.25 -8.39 -8.52
N VAL A 98 -3.97 -8.62 -7.43
CA VAL A 98 -4.13 -9.97 -6.85
C VAL A 98 -4.87 -10.91 -7.82
N LEU A 99 -5.96 -10.43 -8.45
CA LEU A 99 -6.69 -11.21 -9.46
C LEU A 99 -5.82 -11.51 -10.69
N GLY A 100 -5.02 -10.53 -11.13
CA GLY A 100 -4.07 -10.68 -12.22
C GLY A 100 -3.02 -11.75 -11.95
N TYR A 101 -2.51 -11.82 -10.70
CA TYR A 101 -1.62 -12.91 -10.30
C TYR A 101 -2.29 -14.28 -10.46
N GLY A 102 -3.53 -14.43 -10.00
CA GLY A 102 -4.29 -15.67 -10.17
C GLY A 102 -4.43 -16.08 -11.63
N LEU A 103 -4.69 -15.12 -12.54
CA LEU A 103 -4.76 -15.35 -13.97
C LEU A 103 -3.40 -15.78 -14.55
N VAL A 104 -2.31 -15.11 -14.17
CA VAL A 104 -0.94 -15.48 -14.63
C VAL A 104 -0.60 -16.89 -14.20
N VAL A 105 -0.86 -17.26 -12.95
CA VAL A 105 -0.63 -18.63 -12.45
C VAL A 105 -1.49 -19.63 -13.21
N TYR A 106 -2.76 -19.33 -13.42
CA TYR A 106 -3.67 -20.22 -14.16
C TYR A 106 -3.15 -20.47 -15.60
N VAL A 107 -2.81 -19.42 -16.34
CA VAL A 107 -2.29 -19.53 -17.71
C VAL A 107 -0.98 -20.31 -17.75
N LEU A 108 -0.08 -20.01 -16.83
CA LEU A 108 1.22 -20.71 -16.72
C LEU A 108 1.02 -22.21 -16.51
N TRP A 109 0.15 -22.59 -15.57
CA TRP A 109 -0.15 -24.00 -15.30
C TRP A 109 -0.87 -24.68 -16.45
N ALA A 110 -1.80 -23.99 -17.12
CA ALA A 110 -2.45 -24.51 -18.32
C ALA A 110 -1.43 -24.80 -19.44
N MET A 111 -0.44 -23.90 -19.63
CA MET A 111 0.65 -24.12 -20.58
C MET A 111 1.55 -25.30 -20.19
N VAL A 112 1.93 -25.39 -18.91
CA VAL A 112 2.75 -26.52 -18.42
C VAL A 112 2.02 -27.84 -18.62
N LEU A 113 0.76 -27.92 -18.25
CA LEU A 113 -0.05 -29.14 -18.44
C LEU A 113 -0.21 -29.49 -19.91
N TRP A 114 -0.41 -28.50 -20.80
CA TRP A 114 -0.49 -28.72 -22.22
C TRP A 114 0.82 -29.30 -22.78
N VAL A 115 1.98 -28.73 -22.40
CA VAL A 115 3.30 -29.24 -22.80
C VAL A 115 3.52 -30.66 -22.28
N VAL A 116 3.22 -30.93 -21.01
CA VAL A 116 3.36 -32.26 -20.41
C VAL A 116 2.48 -33.29 -21.15
N ALA A 117 1.23 -32.93 -21.41
CA ALA A 117 0.29 -33.83 -22.11
C ALA A 117 0.67 -34.07 -23.57
N SER A 118 1.42 -33.16 -24.19
CA SER A 118 1.89 -33.31 -25.58
C SER A 118 3.13 -34.22 -25.75
N GLN A 119 3.76 -34.61 -24.64
CA GLN A 119 4.97 -35.47 -24.64
C GLN A 119 4.61 -36.87 -24.16
N GLU A 120 4.87 -37.89 -25.02
CA GLU A 120 4.63 -39.28 -24.66
C GLU A 120 5.42 -39.69 -23.41
N GLY A 121 4.73 -40.32 -22.44
CA GLY A 121 5.34 -40.83 -21.19
C GLY A 121 5.70 -39.77 -20.15
N MET A 122 5.61 -38.46 -20.43
CA MET A 122 5.95 -37.41 -19.45
C MET A 122 4.89 -37.35 -18.35
N LEU A 123 3.64 -37.57 -18.69
CA LEU A 123 2.55 -37.59 -17.71
C LEU A 123 2.72 -38.77 -16.73
N ASP A 124 3.09 -39.95 -17.24
CA ASP A 124 3.35 -41.12 -16.44
C ASP A 124 4.56 -40.95 -15.50
N ALA A 125 5.58 -40.23 -15.95
CA ALA A 125 6.75 -39.90 -15.11
C ALA A 125 6.41 -38.93 -13.96
N LEU A 126 5.37 -38.08 -14.12
CA LEU A 126 4.94 -37.12 -13.12
C LEU A 126 3.89 -37.64 -12.17
N LEU A 127 3.22 -38.73 -12.52
CA LEU A 127 2.18 -39.36 -11.70
C LEU A 127 2.68 -40.66 -11.07
N THR A 128 2.15 -40.96 -9.90
CA THR A 128 2.28 -42.26 -9.24
C THR A 128 1.23 -43.24 -9.82
N ALA A 129 1.36 -44.53 -9.54
CA ALA A 129 0.40 -45.54 -9.96
C ALA A 129 -1.05 -45.27 -9.48
N ASP A 130 -1.21 -44.51 -8.39
CA ASP A 130 -2.50 -44.04 -7.84
C ASP A 130 -3.04 -42.78 -8.51
N GLY A 131 -2.41 -42.27 -9.59
CA GLY A 131 -2.79 -41.04 -10.26
C GLY A 131 -2.50 -39.76 -9.51
N ARG A 132 -1.69 -39.81 -8.44
CA ARG A 132 -1.23 -38.63 -7.68
C ARG A 132 0.08 -38.10 -8.27
N THR A 133 0.35 -36.82 -8.09
CA THR A 133 1.64 -36.26 -8.47
C THR A 133 2.78 -36.85 -7.62
N THR A 134 3.90 -37.14 -8.25
CA THR A 134 5.10 -37.60 -7.51
C THR A 134 5.59 -36.50 -6.56
N PRO A 135 6.25 -36.83 -5.44
CA PRO A 135 6.81 -35.84 -4.52
C PRO A 135 7.73 -34.84 -5.22
N LEU A 136 8.53 -35.31 -6.17
CA LEU A 136 9.44 -34.46 -6.96
C LEU A 136 8.66 -33.47 -7.85
N ALA A 137 7.62 -33.96 -8.55
CA ALA A 137 6.79 -33.09 -9.38
C ALA A 137 6.08 -32.04 -8.54
N SER A 138 5.56 -32.42 -7.36
CA SER A 138 4.92 -31.49 -6.43
C SER A 138 5.91 -30.43 -5.90
N LEU A 139 7.12 -30.82 -5.57
CA LEU A 139 8.17 -29.89 -5.13
C LEU A 139 8.56 -28.91 -6.24
N CYS A 140 8.77 -29.39 -7.47
CA CYS A 140 9.06 -28.54 -8.62
C CYS A 140 7.92 -27.56 -8.89
N ALA A 141 6.67 -28.03 -8.84
CA ALA A 141 5.48 -27.18 -9.01
C ALA A 141 5.38 -26.09 -7.94
N ALA A 142 5.58 -26.45 -6.67
CA ALA A 142 5.58 -25.49 -5.57
C ALA A 142 6.70 -24.44 -5.72
N THR A 143 7.92 -24.90 -6.04
CA THR A 143 9.08 -24.02 -6.26
C THR A 143 8.84 -23.03 -7.41
N LEU A 144 8.32 -23.53 -8.55
CA LEU A 144 7.99 -22.67 -9.70
C LEU A 144 6.93 -21.65 -9.33
N SER A 145 5.88 -22.04 -8.61
CA SER A 145 4.81 -21.12 -8.17
C SER A 145 5.36 -20.02 -7.26
N VAL A 146 6.26 -20.34 -6.34
CA VAL A 146 6.93 -19.36 -5.47
C VAL A 146 7.81 -18.41 -6.28
N LEU A 147 8.59 -18.92 -7.24
CA LEU A 147 9.43 -18.08 -8.10
C LEU A 147 8.59 -17.12 -8.96
N VAL A 148 7.50 -17.60 -9.51
CA VAL A 148 6.54 -16.75 -10.27
C VAL A 148 5.93 -15.69 -9.37
N LEU A 149 5.54 -16.03 -8.14
CA LEU A 149 5.02 -15.09 -7.16
C LEU A 149 6.05 -13.98 -6.87
N LEU A 150 7.28 -14.37 -6.55
CA LEU A 150 8.35 -13.43 -6.25
C LEU A 150 8.67 -12.51 -7.43
N ALA A 151 8.74 -13.06 -8.64
CA ALA A 151 8.97 -12.30 -9.86
C ALA A 151 7.81 -11.33 -10.15
N TYR A 152 6.56 -11.77 -10.04
CA TYR A 152 5.37 -10.96 -10.24
C TYR A 152 5.33 -9.79 -9.25
N PHE A 153 5.54 -10.06 -7.96
CA PHE A 153 5.60 -9.01 -6.95
C PHE A 153 6.75 -8.04 -7.17
N ARG A 154 7.95 -8.55 -7.43
CA ARG A 154 9.14 -7.70 -7.60
C ARG A 154 9.03 -6.80 -8.83
N LEU A 155 8.58 -7.33 -9.96
CA LEU A 155 8.58 -6.59 -11.23
C LEU A 155 7.38 -5.64 -11.35
N LEU A 156 6.19 -6.09 -10.99
CA LEU A 156 4.97 -5.29 -11.16
C LEU A 156 4.64 -4.46 -9.92
N PHE A 157 4.53 -5.08 -8.75
CA PHE A 157 4.12 -4.38 -7.53
C PHE A 157 5.08 -3.25 -7.18
N GLY A 158 6.40 -3.49 -7.27
CA GLY A 158 7.39 -2.46 -6.95
C GLY A 158 7.31 -1.22 -7.84
N VAL A 159 7.02 -1.39 -9.15
CA VAL A 159 6.87 -0.26 -10.07
C VAL A 159 5.60 0.54 -9.75
N PHE A 160 4.47 -0.16 -9.60
CA PHE A 160 3.19 0.49 -9.32
C PHE A 160 3.15 1.14 -7.94
N SER A 161 3.67 0.47 -6.89
CA SER A 161 3.73 1.02 -5.55
C SER A 161 4.47 2.36 -5.52
N ARG A 162 5.63 2.45 -6.17
CA ARG A 162 6.38 3.71 -6.27
C ARG A 162 5.61 4.81 -6.99
N HIS A 163 4.91 4.46 -8.07
CA HIS A 163 4.08 5.44 -8.77
C HIS A 163 2.92 5.95 -7.89
N PHE A 164 2.29 5.07 -7.12
CA PHE A 164 1.21 5.42 -6.20
C PHE A 164 1.67 6.32 -5.06
N GLU A 165 2.85 6.08 -4.51
CA GLU A 165 3.44 6.98 -3.52
C GLU A 165 3.64 8.39 -4.09
N ARG A 166 4.18 8.50 -5.32
CA ARG A 166 4.33 9.82 -5.97
C ARG A 166 3.00 10.53 -6.20
N GLN A 167 1.97 9.81 -6.63
CA GLN A 167 0.62 10.38 -6.80
C GLN A 167 0.04 10.85 -5.45
N ALA A 168 0.19 10.07 -4.39
CA ALA A 168 -0.29 10.41 -3.06
C ALA A 168 0.49 11.61 -2.47
N ASP A 169 1.82 11.65 -2.64
CA ASP A 169 2.66 12.78 -2.21
C ASP A 169 2.28 14.06 -2.95
N THR A 170 2.11 13.98 -4.28
CA THR A 170 1.68 15.12 -5.10
C THR A 170 0.30 15.63 -4.68
N TYR A 171 -0.63 14.70 -4.40
CA TYR A 171 -1.96 15.06 -3.89
C TYR A 171 -1.88 15.74 -2.52
N ALA A 172 -1.01 15.27 -1.62
CA ALA A 172 -0.80 15.90 -0.32
C ALA A 172 -0.30 17.34 -0.46
N VAL A 173 0.71 17.58 -1.31
CA VAL A 173 1.20 18.95 -1.61
C VAL A 173 0.09 19.83 -2.17
N LYS A 174 -0.71 19.32 -3.11
CA LYS A 174 -1.83 20.04 -3.69
C LYS A 174 -2.90 20.42 -2.67
N LEU A 175 -3.23 19.52 -1.76
CA LEU A 175 -4.30 19.71 -0.79
C LEU A 175 -3.88 20.63 0.35
N THR A 176 -2.64 20.53 0.82
CA THR A 176 -2.10 21.36 1.91
C THR A 176 -1.48 22.68 1.44
N GLY A 177 -1.24 22.83 0.14
CA GLY A 177 -0.59 24.01 -0.43
C GLY A 177 0.93 24.06 -0.22
N THR A 178 1.50 23.08 0.49
CA THR A 178 2.94 23.00 0.79
C THR A 178 3.39 21.54 0.97
N GLY A 179 4.66 21.25 0.66
CA GLY A 179 5.26 19.94 0.93
C GLY A 179 5.93 19.84 2.31
N ALA A 180 6.02 20.94 3.06
CA ALA A 180 6.81 20.96 4.29
C ALA A 180 6.29 19.96 5.34
N GLY A 181 4.98 19.89 5.55
CA GLY A 181 4.38 18.98 6.54
C GLY A 181 4.61 17.51 6.23
N ILE A 182 4.43 17.09 4.96
CA ILE A 182 4.66 15.69 4.57
C ILE A 182 6.16 15.35 4.55
N ALA A 183 7.04 16.25 4.14
CA ALA A 183 8.48 16.04 4.18
C ALA A 183 8.98 15.88 5.64
N SER A 184 8.56 16.78 6.54
CA SER A 184 8.90 16.71 7.96
C SER A 184 8.35 15.45 8.64
N SER A 185 7.11 15.04 8.34
CA SER A 185 6.53 13.81 8.87
C SER A 185 7.34 12.58 8.44
N LEU A 186 7.78 12.49 7.18
CA LEU A 186 8.62 11.42 6.67
C LEU A 186 9.98 11.36 7.40
N GLU A 187 10.61 12.52 7.67
CA GLU A 187 11.86 12.58 8.43
C GLU A 187 11.71 12.07 9.85
N LYS A 188 10.65 12.49 10.55
CA LYS A 188 10.35 12.06 11.91
C LYS A 188 10.05 10.56 11.99
N ILE A 189 9.21 10.06 11.08
CA ILE A 189 8.88 8.63 10.99
C ILE A 189 10.13 7.79 10.72
N ALA A 190 11.00 8.24 9.80
CA ALA A 190 12.25 7.55 9.50
C ALA A 190 13.20 7.51 10.70
N ALA A 191 13.33 8.63 11.41
CA ALA A 191 14.19 8.72 12.60
C ALA A 191 13.66 7.82 13.73
N ALA A 192 12.36 7.82 13.98
CA ALA A 192 11.74 7.01 15.03
C ALA A 192 11.73 5.51 14.69
N GLY A 193 11.56 5.13 13.43
CA GLY A 193 11.57 3.74 12.95
C GLY A 193 12.97 3.16 12.73
N SER A 194 14.05 3.90 13.01
CA SER A 194 15.45 3.51 12.70
C SER A 194 15.61 3.08 11.23
N LEU A 195 14.79 3.64 10.33
CA LEU A 195 14.82 3.31 8.92
C LEU A 195 15.99 4.01 8.23
N SER A 196 16.70 3.29 7.39
CA SER A 196 17.74 3.90 6.54
C SER A 196 17.13 4.91 5.58
N ARG A 197 17.60 6.17 5.63
CA ARG A 197 17.12 7.24 4.73
C ARG A 197 17.46 6.97 3.26
N THR A 198 18.50 6.21 3.00
CA THR A 198 19.06 6.01 1.66
C THR A 198 18.83 4.62 1.09
N ALA A 199 18.51 3.62 1.91
CA ALA A 199 18.27 2.27 1.41
C ALA A 199 16.91 2.21 0.70
N PRO A 200 16.87 2.02 -0.63
CA PRO A 200 15.61 1.81 -1.33
C PRO A 200 15.05 0.44 -0.93
N ASN A 201 13.83 0.41 -0.42
CA ASN A 201 13.08 -0.82 -0.36
C ASN A 201 12.52 -1.13 -1.75
N TRP A 202 12.40 -2.43 -2.09
CA TRP A 202 11.92 -2.86 -3.41
C TRP A 202 10.51 -2.34 -3.78
N HIS A 203 9.72 -1.90 -2.81
CA HIS A 203 8.35 -1.41 -2.97
C HIS A 203 8.15 0.07 -2.64
N HIS A 204 9.12 0.75 -1.98
CA HIS A 204 9.07 2.19 -1.72
C HIS A 204 10.32 2.87 -2.25
N PHE A 205 10.17 4.11 -2.72
CA PHE A 205 11.32 4.99 -2.90
C PHE A 205 12.05 5.19 -1.56
N GLY A 206 13.35 5.41 -1.61
CA GLY A 206 14.07 5.88 -0.43
C GLY A 206 13.38 7.14 0.13
N ILE A 207 13.30 7.24 1.45
CA ILE A 207 12.65 8.38 2.13
C ILE A 207 13.23 9.70 1.63
N GLN A 208 14.55 9.77 1.43
CA GLN A 208 15.22 10.96 0.91
C GLN A 208 14.78 11.31 -0.51
N GLU A 209 14.55 10.33 -1.37
CA GLU A 209 14.05 10.56 -2.72
C GLU A 209 12.63 11.12 -2.72
N ARG A 210 11.75 10.60 -1.84
CA ARG A 210 10.40 11.14 -1.64
C ARG A 210 10.44 12.58 -1.15
N ILE A 211 11.23 12.89 -0.12
CA ILE A 211 11.39 14.23 0.42
C ILE A 211 11.84 15.20 -0.67
N ASN A 212 12.88 14.85 -1.43
CA ASN A 212 13.37 15.69 -2.52
C ASN A 212 12.28 15.95 -3.58
N TYR A 213 11.53 14.93 -3.95
CA TYR A 213 10.42 15.04 -4.91
C TYR A 213 9.28 15.94 -4.38
N ILE A 214 8.88 15.77 -3.11
CA ILE A 214 7.85 16.59 -2.45
C ILE A 214 8.26 18.07 -2.44
N LEU A 215 9.51 18.37 -2.09
CA LEU A 215 10.02 19.74 -2.10
C LEU A 215 10.06 20.33 -3.51
N GLN A 216 10.43 19.54 -4.52
CA GLN A 216 10.35 19.99 -5.92
C GLN A 216 8.93 20.31 -6.35
N CYS A 217 7.95 19.47 -5.98
CA CYS A 217 6.53 19.73 -6.24
C CYS A 217 6.02 21.01 -5.58
N SER A 218 6.57 21.37 -4.42
CA SER A 218 6.22 22.63 -3.72
C SER A 218 6.75 23.87 -4.44
N HIS A 219 7.88 23.75 -5.16
CA HIS A 219 8.49 24.86 -5.90
C HIS A 219 8.03 24.95 -7.37
N ASP A 220 7.57 23.82 -7.95
CA ASP A 220 7.11 23.78 -9.35
C ASP A 220 5.66 23.26 -9.44
N PRO A 221 4.67 24.16 -9.49
CA PRO A 221 3.27 23.77 -9.68
C PRO A 221 3.01 22.99 -10.98
N GLY A 222 3.87 23.11 -11.98
CA GLY A 222 3.77 22.37 -13.24
C GLY A 222 4.01 20.86 -13.08
N LEU A 223 4.82 20.45 -12.09
CA LEU A 223 5.00 19.05 -11.73
C LEU A 223 3.72 18.45 -11.14
N VAL A 224 3.04 19.20 -10.28
CA VAL A 224 1.77 18.81 -9.66
C VAL A 224 0.70 18.54 -10.73
N HIS A 225 0.59 19.40 -11.74
CA HIS A 225 -0.39 19.26 -12.83
C HIS A 225 -0.10 18.08 -13.78
N ARG A 226 1.15 17.72 -14.00
CA ARG A 226 1.52 16.60 -14.87
C ARG A 226 1.12 15.24 -14.28
N HIS A 227 1.23 15.08 -12.98
CA HIS A 227 0.88 13.83 -12.30
C HIS A 227 -0.61 13.69 -11.93
N ASP A 228 -1.38 14.78 -11.98
CA ASP A 228 -2.83 14.77 -11.71
C ASP A 228 -3.65 14.27 -12.93
N ARG A 229 -3.04 14.17 -14.11
CA ARG A 229 -3.68 13.75 -15.38
C ARG A 229 -3.41 12.29 -15.77
N THR A 230 -2.52 11.61 -15.06
CA THR A 230 -2.18 10.19 -15.27
C THR A 230 -2.79 9.31 -14.19
#